data_b1f7df8fd8c2e8d36ca0e19ff73fbb37
#
_entry.id   b1f7df8fd8c2e8d36ca0e19ff73fbb37
#
_cell.length_a   1.000
_cell.length_b   1.000
_cell.length_c   1.000
_cell.angle_alpha   90.00
_cell.angle_beta   90.00
_cell.angle_gamma   90.00
#
_symmetry.space_group_name_H-M   'P 1'
#
loop_
_entity.id
_entity.type
_entity.pdbx_description
1 polymer ?
#
loop_
_entity_poly.entity_id
_entity_poly.type
_entity_poly.pdbx_seq_one_letter_code
_entity_poly.pdbx_strand_id
1 'polypeptide(L)'
;MTATPRPLSRRGALLATTAALVGGVGATGRAGAAPRLPEGARLRLPELTPAQRAGQCVIHSYPGLTPPAALLDAIREGRTAGVIFFGENIENLTQIEGVVRTMNEAHASAPVKAPLLLMTDQEGGLVRRLPGEPVLSAKAVGASADPRARAAFTGEGAGMNLAGVGMNVNLAPVLDVYRKAGDFTDRYQRSYSSDPAAVAACGAAFVTAQQNAGVAATAKHFPGLGPATTNQNTDLGPVTLTTSAATLRATDEAPYRAAIGAGVGLVMLSWAVYRSLDADRPAGLSPAVVGELRDRLGFPGVTVTDALEAGALRAFGGTAERAVLAAGAGMDLLLCSARDVAQGNDAVTALGRALTDGTLDGAAFDAAAARVNALRAGLA
;
A
#
# COMPACT_ATOMS: atom_id res chain seq x y z
N MET A 1 2.18 -51.81 -42.45
CA MET A 1 1.53 -52.73 -41.49
C MET A 1 0.77 -51.90 -40.50
N THR A 2 -0.51 -51.99 -40.66
CA THR A 2 -1.58 -51.27 -39.98
C THR A 2 -1.95 -51.94 -38.65
N ALA A 3 -2.16 -51.21 -37.60
CA ALA A 3 -2.92 -51.68 -36.42
C ALA A 3 -3.78 -50.56 -35.83
N THR A 4 -5.06 -50.76 -35.96
CA THR A 4 -6.20 -49.98 -35.48
C THR A 4 -6.47 -50.23 -33.99
N PRO A 5 -7.00 -49.24 -33.22
CA PRO A 5 -7.39 -49.45 -31.84
C PRO A 5 -8.87 -49.95 -31.71
N ARG A 6 -9.13 -50.76 -30.69
CA ARG A 6 -10.44 -51.26 -30.30
C ARG A 6 -11.06 -50.41 -29.20
N PRO A 7 -12.41 -50.25 -29.16
CA PRO A 7 -13.14 -49.51 -28.15
C PRO A 7 -13.56 -50.39 -26.96
N LEU A 8 -13.69 -49.81 -25.76
CA LEU A 8 -14.33 -50.45 -24.59
C LEU A 8 -15.64 -49.76 -24.20
N SER A 9 -16.55 -50.58 -23.80
CA SER A 9 -18.00 -50.51 -23.78
C SER A 9 -18.61 -49.73 -22.59
N ARG A 10 -19.80 -49.21 -22.87
CA ARG A 10 -20.82 -48.65 -21.94
C ARG A 10 -21.42 -49.71 -21.04
N ARG A 11 -21.81 -49.31 -19.81
CA ARG A 11 -22.98 -49.72 -18.99
C ARG A 11 -22.74 -49.14 -17.58
N GLY A 12 -23.67 -48.55 -16.86
CA GLY A 12 -25.08 -48.51 -16.92
C GLY A 12 -25.69 -47.38 -16.09
N ALA A 13 -26.85 -46.97 -16.49
CA ALA A 13 -27.70 -45.98 -15.86
C ALA A 13 -28.45 -46.55 -14.65
N LEU A 14 -28.69 -45.72 -13.64
CA LEU A 14 -29.89 -45.88 -12.77
C LEU A 14 -30.50 -44.50 -12.52
N LEU A 15 -31.75 -44.40 -12.93
CA LEU A 15 -32.69 -43.31 -12.67
C LEU A 15 -33.22 -43.41 -11.24
N ALA A 16 -33.36 -42.29 -10.55
CA ALA A 16 -34.40 -42.15 -9.52
C ALA A 16 -34.93 -40.71 -9.58
N THR A 17 -36.15 -40.59 -9.97
CA THR A 17 -37.05 -39.43 -9.93
C THR A 17 -37.65 -39.28 -8.54
N THR A 18 -37.67 -38.04 -7.98
CA THR A 18 -38.83 -37.60 -7.15
C THR A 18 -38.91 -36.07 -7.04
N ALA A 19 -40.04 -35.59 -7.52
CA ALA A 19 -40.93 -34.53 -7.05
C ALA A 19 -40.40 -33.12 -6.65
N ALA A 20 -40.96 -32.17 -7.38
CA ALA A 20 -40.97 -30.73 -7.13
C ALA A 20 -41.73 -30.35 -5.85
N LEU A 21 -41.24 -29.36 -5.14
CA LEU A 21 -42.03 -28.48 -4.29
C LEU A 21 -41.57 -27.02 -4.55
N VAL A 22 -42.50 -26.26 -5.11
CA VAL A 22 -42.42 -24.82 -5.29
C VAL A 22 -42.60 -24.15 -3.92
N GLY A 23 -41.58 -23.40 -3.46
CA GLY A 23 -41.68 -22.52 -2.32
C GLY A 23 -40.86 -21.26 -2.63
N GLY A 24 -41.54 -20.22 -3.08
CA GLY A 24 -40.95 -18.91 -3.25
C GLY A 24 -40.58 -18.31 -1.88
N VAL A 25 -39.29 -17.96 -1.71
CA VAL A 25 -38.85 -17.10 -0.62
C VAL A 25 -37.95 -16.02 -1.24
N GLY A 26 -38.44 -14.79 -1.13
CA GLY A 26 -37.73 -13.59 -1.60
C GLY A 26 -36.36 -13.49 -0.93
N ALA A 27 -35.31 -13.50 -1.73
CA ALA A 27 -33.96 -13.19 -1.28
C ALA A 27 -33.82 -11.67 -1.16
N THR A 28 -34.08 -11.12 0.02
CA THR A 28 -33.55 -9.81 0.41
C THR A 28 -32.06 -9.98 0.60
N GLY A 29 -31.27 -9.44 -0.35
CA GLY A 29 -29.83 -9.39 -0.25
C GLY A 29 -29.40 -8.62 1.00
N ARG A 30 -28.96 -9.33 2.02
CA ARG A 30 -28.19 -8.74 3.11
C ARG A 30 -26.83 -8.39 2.56
N ALA A 31 -26.55 -7.07 2.46
CA ALA A 31 -25.20 -6.57 2.37
C ALA A 31 -24.38 -7.18 3.52
N GLY A 32 -23.38 -7.98 3.18
CA GLY A 32 -22.46 -8.55 4.16
C GLY A 32 -21.76 -7.42 4.91
N ALA A 33 -22.07 -7.29 6.19
CA ALA A 33 -21.32 -6.41 7.08
C ALA A 33 -19.86 -6.89 7.10
N ALA A 34 -18.93 -5.95 6.88
CA ALA A 34 -17.51 -6.19 7.07
C ALA A 34 -17.28 -6.85 8.45
N PRO A 35 -16.33 -7.79 8.58
CA PRO A 35 -16.07 -8.47 9.84
C PRO A 35 -15.68 -7.44 10.89
N ARG A 36 -16.56 -7.24 11.87
CA ARG A 36 -16.21 -6.51 13.10
C ARG A 36 -15.19 -7.38 13.83
N LEU A 37 -14.01 -6.84 14.07
CA LEU A 37 -13.05 -7.45 14.98
C LEU A 37 -13.73 -7.74 16.31
N PRO A 38 -13.55 -8.93 16.90
CA PRO A 38 -14.16 -9.27 18.18
C PRO A 38 -13.72 -8.27 19.25
N GLU A 39 -14.67 -7.77 20.02
CA GLU A 39 -14.52 -6.75 21.07
C GLU A 39 -13.63 -7.18 22.26
N GLY A 40 -12.98 -8.35 22.17
CA GLY A 40 -12.10 -8.94 23.19
C GLY A 40 -10.62 -9.08 22.81
N ALA A 41 -10.23 -8.81 21.56
CA ALA A 41 -8.83 -8.90 21.14
C ALA A 41 -8.14 -7.53 21.16
N ARG A 42 -8.21 -6.80 22.25
CA ARG A 42 -7.18 -5.80 22.55
C ARG A 42 -5.92 -6.60 22.86
N LEU A 43 -5.06 -6.80 21.84
CA LEU A 43 -3.66 -7.14 22.07
C LEU A 43 -3.18 -6.13 23.11
N ARG A 44 -2.98 -6.57 24.36
CA ARG A 44 -2.21 -5.78 25.33
C ARG A 44 -0.83 -5.68 24.73
N LEU A 45 -0.58 -4.59 24.00
CA LEU A 45 0.77 -4.22 23.66
C LEU A 45 1.53 -4.17 25.00
N PRO A 46 2.72 -4.78 25.13
CA PRO A 46 3.56 -4.55 26.29
C PRO A 46 3.66 -3.03 26.51
N GLU A 47 3.90 -2.58 27.73
CA GLU A 47 4.10 -1.15 28.00
C GLU A 47 5.29 -0.68 27.17
N LEU A 48 4.99 -0.13 25.98
CA LEU A 48 5.99 0.36 25.03
C LEU A 48 6.48 1.73 25.49
N THR A 49 7.78 1.94 25.43
CA THR A 49 8.35 3.29 25.57
C THR A 49 7.81 4.21 24.47
N PRO A 50 7.84 5.55 24.66
CA PRO A 50 7.40 6.49 23.62
C PRO A 50 8.08 6.26 22.26
N ALA A 51 9.38 5.93 22.26
CA ALA A 51 10.12 5.61 21.03
C ALA A 51 9.64 4.30 20.37
N GLN A 52 9.31 3.27 21.16
CA GLN A 52 8.76 2.03 20.64
C GLN A 52 7.33 2.20 20.11
N ARG A 53 6.51 3.01 20.78
CA ARG A 53 5.17 3.38 20.26
C ARG A 53 5.28 4.10 18.93
N ALA A 54 6.13 5.13 18.86
CA ALA A 54 6.41 5.90 17.64
C ALA A 54 6.92 4.98 16.51
N GLY A 55 7.84 4.06 16.83
CA GLY A 55 8.40 3.11 15.89
C GLY A 55 7.37 2.21 15.21
N GLN A 56 6.19 1.96 15.83
CA GLN A 56 5.15 1.17 15.17
C GLN A 56 4.51 1.88 13.95
N CYS A 57 4.79 3.17 13.76
CA CYS A 57 4.26 3.99 12.67
C CYS A 57 5.35 4.48 11.71
N VAL A 58 6.59 4.01 11.80
CA VAL A 58 7.72 4.49 10.98
C VAL A 58 8.33 3.36 10.15
N ILE A 59 8.47 3.59 8.85
CA ILE A 59 9.25 2.77 7.93
C ILE A 59 10.60 3.42 7.71
N HIS A 60 11.66 2.64 7.91
CA HIS A 60 13.05 3.07 7.70
C HIS A 60 13.54 2.72 6.29
N SER A 61 14.63 3.34 5.88
CA SER A 61 15.43 2.97 4.70
C SER A 61 16.92 3.05 5.04
N TYR A 62 17.75 2.49 4.17
CA TYR A 62 19.21 2.48 4.36
C TYR A 62 19.94 2.50 3.01
N PRO A 63 21.21 2.94 2.93
CA PRO A 63 21.99 2.92 1.70
C PRO A 63 22.70 1.58 1.48
N GLY A 64 22.84 1.19 0.22
CA GLY A 64 23.65 0.05 -0.21
C GLY A 64 23.06 -1.32 0.09
N LEU A 65 23.85 -2.37 -0.15
CA LEU A 65 23.38 -3.78 -0.16
C LEU A 65 23.23 -4.39 1.23
N THR A 66 23.91 -3.85 2.24
CA THR A 66 23.96 -4.45 3.58
C THR A 66 23.32 -3.52 4.61
N PRO A 67 22.34 -4.01 5.41
CA PRO A 67 21.72 -3.20 6.45
C PRO A 67 22.76 -2.83 7.51
N PRO A 68 22.91 -1.54 7.86
CA PRO A 68 23.87 -1.10 8.87
C PRO A 68 23.40 -1.51 10.28
N ALA A 69 24.37 -1.64 11.21
CA ALA A 69 24.10 -2.03 12.59
C ALA A 69 23.02 -1.17 13.26
N ALA A 70 23.03 0.14 13.03
CA ALA A 70 22.04 1.07 13.57
C ALA A 70 20.59 0.74 13.16
N LEU A 71 20.36 0.24 11.94
CA LEU A 71 19.04 -0.23 11.52
C LEU A 71 18.65 -1.54 12.21
N LEU A 72 19.58 -2.49 12.30
CA LEU A 72 19.34 -3.76 13.00
C LEU A 72 19.06 -3.54 14.50
N ASP A 73 19.70 -2.56 15.13
CA ASP A 73 19.42 -2.16 16.51
C ASP A 73 18.02 -1.51 16.64
N ALA A 74 17.64 -0.62 15.72
CA ALA A 74 16.28 -0.07 15.68
C ALA A 74 15.22 -1.18 15.55
N ILE A 75 15.48 -2.21 14.75
CA ILE A 75 14.62 -3.39 14.59
C ILE A 75 14.54 -4.18 15.90
N ARG A 76 15.68 -4.54 16.52
CA ARG A 76 15.75 -5.30 17.79
C ARG A 76 15.01 -4.60 18.93
N GLU A 77 15.14 -3.28 18.99
CA GLU A 77 14.54 -2.45 20.02
C GLU A 77 13.06 -2.13 19.76
N GLY A 78 12.49 -2.54 18.63
CA GLY A 78 11.10 -2.27 18.26
C GLY A 78 10.83 -0.82 17.91
N ARG A 79 11.84 -0.09 17.43
CA ARG A 79 11.76 1.33 17.03
C ARG A 79 11.48 1.52 15.54
N THR A 80 10.98 0.47 14.86
CA THR A 80 10.54 0.52 13.46
C THR A 80 9.39 -0.44 13.21
N ALA A 81 8.46 -0.05 12.34
CA ALA A 81 7.40 -0.94 11.83
C ALA A 81 7.90 -1.80 10.66
N GLY A 82 8.94 -1.33 9.93
CA GLY A 82 9.45 -2.02 8.76
C GLY A 82 10.50 -1.24 8.00
N VAL A 83 10.83 -1.74 6.82
CA VAL A 83 11.88 -1.20 5.95
C VAL A 83 11.41 -1.16 4.50
N ILE A 84 11.70 -0.04 3.80
CA ILE A 84 11.57 0.06 2.35
C ILE A 84 12.91 -0.18 1.68
N PHE A 85 12.90 -0.98 0.61
CA PHE A 85 14.05 -1.28 -0.23
C PHE A 85 13.97 -0.56 -1.56
N PHE A 86 15.13 -0.11 -2.05
CA PHE A 86 15.33 0.49 -3.37
C PHE A 86 16.24 -0.39 -4.23
N GLY A 87 16.39 -0.05 -5.50
CA GLY A 87 17.26 -0.82 -6.42
C GLY A 87 18.71 -0.95 -5.93
N GLU A 88 19.23 0.04 -5.20
CA GLU A 88 20.58 -0.01 -4.62
C GLU A 88 20.74 -1.01 -3.47
N ASN A 89 19.62 -1.49 -2.89
CA ASN A 89 19.65 -2.51 -1.85
C ASN A 89 19.59 -3.93 -2.42
N ILE A 90 19.40 -4.07 -3.75
CA ILE A 90 19.06 -5.33 -4.40
C ILE A 90 20.08 -5.61 -5.52
N GLU A 91 20.99 -6.54 -5.27
CA GLU A 91 21.91 -7.05 -6.28
C GLU A 91 21.27 -8.20 -7.08
N ASN A 92 20.66 -9.13 -6.38
CA ASN A 92 19.92 -10.28 -6.92
C ASN A 92 18.96 -10.86 -5.87
N LEU A 93 18.13 -11.83 -6.26
CA LEU A 93 17.11 -12.41 -5.37
C LEU A 93 17.73 -13.10 -4.15
N THR A 94 18.82 -13.84 -4.30
CA THR A 94 19.48 -14.55 -3.20
C THR A 94 20.09 -13.58 -2.17
N GLN A 95 20.70 -12.48 -2.64
CA GLN A 95 21.26 -11.46 -1.75
C GLN A 95 20.16 -10.81 -0.93
N ILE A 96 19.07 -10.34 -1.56
CA ILE A 96 18.01 -9.63 -0.84
C ILE A 96 17.21 -10.55 0.10
N GLU A 97 17.02 -11.83 -0.26
CA GLU A 97 16.46 -12.84 0.64
C GLU A 97 17.32 -12.99 1.91
N GLY A 98 18.65 -13.01 1.77
CA GLY A 98 19.59 -13.03 2.88
C GLY A 98 19.45 -11.80 3.79
N VAL A 99 19.26 -10.62 3.21
CA VAL A 99 19.02 -9.36 3.95
C VAL A 99 17.70 -9.43 4.72
N VAL A 100 16.62 -9.85 4.07
CA VAL A 100 15.30 -10.03 4.70
C VAL A 100 15.38 -10.99 5.88
N ARG A 101 16.08 -12.12 5.72
CA ARG A 101 16.31 -13.08 6.80
C ARG A 101 17.04 -12.44 7.99
N THR A 102 18.13 -11.70 7.72
CA THR A 102 18.90 -10.99 8.78
C THR A 102 18.04 -9.99 9.55
N MET A 103 17.13 -9.26 8.86
CA MET A 103 16.20 -8.34 9.53
C MET A 103 15.16 -9.08 10.38
N ASN A 104 14.63 -10.19 9.89
CA ASN A 104 13.69 -11.03 10.65
C ASN A 104 14.36 -11.68 11.88
N GLU A 105 15.61 -12.11 11.77
CA GLU A 105 16.42 -12.60 12.91
C GLU A 105 16.62 -11.49 13.96
N ALA A 106 16.93 -10.26 13.53
CA ALA A 106 17.01 -9.11 14.43
C ALA A 106 15.67 -8.82 15.10
N HIS A 107 14.56 -8.91 14.35
CA HIS A 107 13.21 -8.68 14.85
C HIS A 107 12.74 -9.73 15.88
N ALA A 108 13.30 -10.92 15.88
CA ALA A 108 12.92 -11.99 16.82
C ALA A 108 13.05 -11.56 18.29
N SER A 109 13.94 -10.62 18.62
CA SER A 109 14.11 -10.05 19.96
C SER A 109 13.24 -8.82 20.25
N ALA A 110 12.56 -8.25 19.23
CA ALA A 110 11.75 -7.04 19.39
C ALA A 110 10.58 -7.25 20.36
N PRO A 111 10.15 -6.20 21.10
CA PRO A 111 9.04 -6.30 22.05
C PRO A 111 7.68 -6.53 21.36
N VAL A 112 7.48 -6.05 20.13
CA VAL A 112 6.29 -6.28 19.32
C VAL A 112 6.57 -7.41 18.34
N LYS A 113 5.76 -8.47 18.39
CA LYS A 113 5.99 -9.71 17.62
C LYS A 113 5.29 -9.74 16.25
N ALA A 114 4.45 -8.75 15.95
CA ALA A 114 3.88 -8.63 14.61
C ALA A 114 5.01 -8.49 13.56
N PRO A 115 4.95 -9.18 12.40
CA PRO A 115 6.01 -9.18 11.40
C PRO A 115 6.44 -7.77 10.97
N LEU A 116 7.70 -7.59 10.55
CA LEU A 116 8.12 -6.35 9.90
C LEU A 116 7.36 -6.15 8.59
N LEU A 117 7.03 -4.90 8.26
CA LEU A 117 6.60 -4.52 6.91
C LEU A 117 7.85 -4.35 6.04
N LEU A 118 8.11 -5.30 5.17
CA LEU A 118 9.24 -5.29 4.24
C LEU A 118 8.71 -4.99 2.85
N MET A 119 9.05 -3.81 2.32
CA MET A 119 8.36 -3.24 1.16
C MET A 119 9.29 -2.70 0.08
N THR A 120 8.79 -2.64 -1.13
CA THR A 120 9.43 -1.94 -2.26
C THR A 120 8.39 -1.52 -3.29
N ASP A 121 8.81 -0.76 -4.32
CA ASP A 121 8.01 -0.44 -5.49
C ASP A 121 8.19 -1.52 -6.56
N GLN A 122 7.25 -2.44 -6.67
CA GLN A 122 7.20 -3.46 -7.70
C GLN A 122 5.95 -3.23 -8.58
N GLU A 123 5.89 -2.04 -9.24
CA GLU A 123 4.77 -1.63 -10.11
C GLU A 123 4.79 -2.36 -11.45
N GLY A 124 5.98 -2.65 -11.95
CA GLY A 124 6.26 -3.11 -13.31
C GLY A 124 6.86 -2.01 -14.20
N GLY A 125 7.28 -2.41 -15.39
CA GLY A 125 7.90 -1.49 -16.36
C GLY A 125 9.13 -0.77 -15.79
N LEU A 126 9.08 0.57 -15.77
CA LEU A 126 10.20 1.41 -15.30
C LEU A 126 10.34 1.45 -13.77
N VAL A 127 9.29 1.12 -13.04
CA VAL A 127 9.28 1.11 -11.56
C VAL A 127 9.18 -0.33 -11.07
N ARG A 128 10.31 -1.00 -11.07
CA ARG A 128 10.48 -2.40 -10.71
C ARG A 128 11.84 -2.59 -10.05
N ARG A 129 11.86 -2.95 -8.76
CA ARG A 129 13.11 -3.04 -7.98
C ARG A 129 13.68 -4.45 -7.99
N LEU A 130 12.83 -5.48 -7.84
CA LEU A 130 13.26 -6.87 -7.97
C LEU A 130 13.35 -7.30 -9.45
N PRO A 131 14.34 -8.11 -9.83
CA PRO A 131 14.28 -8.85 -11.10
C PRO A 131 13.05 -9.76 -11.15
N GLY A 132 12.45 -9.97 -12.32
CA GLY A 132 11.29 -10.85 -12.48
C GLY A 132 9.97 -10.08 -12.71
N GLU A 133 8.85 -10.64 -12.31
CA GLU A 133 7.52 -10.06 -12.52
C GLU A 133 7.20 -8.92 -11.52
N PRO A 134 6.31 -7.98 -11.93
CA PRO A 134 5.72 -7.83 -13.26
C PRO A 134 6.67 -7.11 -14.23
N VAL A 135 6.81 -7.62 -15.46
CA VAL A 135 7.64 -6.98 -16.50
C VAL A 135 6.88 -5.83 -17.16
N LEU A 136 5.58 -5.99 -17.37
CA LEU A 136 4.77 -4.99 -18.07
C LEU A 136 4.54 -3.75 -17.19
N SER A 137 4.61 -2.58 -17.81
CA SER A 137 4.17 -1.33 -17.18
C SER A 137 2.64 -1.27 -17.06
N ALA A 138 2.12 -0.48 -16.12
CA ALA A 138 0.68 -0.25 -16.00
C ALA A 138 0.07 0.25 -17.32
N LYS A 139 0.77 1.14 -18.06
CA LYS A 139 0.36 1.62 -19.38
C LYS A 139 0.22 0.49 -20.40
N ALA A 140 1.18 -0.44 -20.44
CA ALA A 140 1.12 -1.59 -21.33
C ALA A 140 0.00 -2.57 -20.93
N VAL A 141 -0.25 -2.73 -19.66
CA VAL A 141 -1.38 -3.50 -19.13
C VAL A 141 -2.70 -2.86 -19.56
N GLY A 142 -2.88 -1.55 -19.38
CA GLY A 142 -4.08 -0.81 -19.77
C GLY A 142 -4.37 -0.83 -21.27
N ALA A 143 -3.34 -0.96 -22.12
CA ALA A 143 -3.43 -1.05 -23.57
C ALA A 143 -3.62 -2.49 -24.10
N SER A 144 -3.67 -3.51 -23.24
CA SER A 144 -3.84 -4.91 -23.66
C SER A 144 -5.28 -5.22 -24.10
N ALA A 145 -5.47 -6.35 -24.79
CA ALA A 145 -6.80 -6.77 -25.25
C ALA A 145 -7.79 -7.05 -24.09
N ASP A 146 -7.28 -7.53 -22.95
CA ASP A 146 -8.05 -7.66 -21.69
C ASP A 146 -7.22 -7.04 -20.56
N PRO A 147 -7.39 -5.72 -20.31
CA PRO A 147 -6.62 -5.00 -19.29
C PRO A 147 -6.84 -5.54 -17.88
N ARG A 148 -8.07 -5.95 -17.55
CA ARG A 148 -8.41 -6.48 -16.22
C ARG A 148 -7.71 -7.81 -15.95
N ALA A 149 -7.79 -8.77 -16.87
CA ALA A 149 -7.13 -10.06 -16.71
C ALA A 149 -5.60 -9.88 -16.69
N ARG A 150 -5.07 -8.96 -17.52
CA ARG A 150 -3.64 -8.65 -17.53
C ARG A 150 -3.20 -7.99 -16.22
N ALA A 151 -4.00 -7.11 -15.63
CA ALA A 151 -3.73 -6.52 -14.32
C ALA A 151 -3.73 -7.56 -13.20
N ALA A 152 -4.66 -8.52 -13.21
CA ALA A 152 -4.63 -9.64 -12.28
C ALA A 152 -3.34 -10.47 -12.41
N PHE A 153 -2.95 -10.83 -13.63
CA PHE A 153 -1.70 -11.55 -13.89
C PHE A 153 -0.46 -10.79 -13.36
N THR A 154 -0.39 -9.48 -13.62
CA THR A 154 0.74 -8.67 -13.13
C THR A 154 0.73 -8.49 -11.61
N GLY A 155 -0.44 -8.41 -10.99
CA GLY A 155 -0.60 -8.38 -9.54
C GLY A 155 -0.16 -9.68 -8.86
N GLU A 156 -0.58 -10.82 -9.41
CA GLU A 156 -0.14 -12.14 -8.94
C GLU A 156 1.38 -12.29 -9.06
N GLY A 157 1.94 -11.92 -10.23
CA GLY A 157 3.37 -11.98 -10.48
C GLY A 157 4.16 -11.09 -9.51
N ALA A 158 3.68 -9.86 -9.22
CA ALA A 158 4.28 -8.98 -8.22
C ALA A 158 4.26 -9.62 -6.82
N GLY A 159 3.11 -10.16 -6.42
CA GLY A 159 2.93 -10.81 -5.13
C GLY A 159 3.86 -12.01 -4.96
N MET A 160 3.87 -12.93 -5.93
CA MET A 160 4.74 -14.12 -5.90
C MET A 160 6.24 -13.76 -5.87
N ASN A 161 6.64 -12.74 -6.65
CA ASN A 161 8.03 -12.31 -6.71
C ASN A 161 8.50 -11.72 -5.37
N LEU A 162 7.69 -10.89 -4.74
CA LEU A 162 7.98 -10.30 -3.43
C LEU A 162 7.95 -11.33 -2.30
N ALA A 163 6.92 -12.18 -2.26
CA ALA A 163 6.82 -13.25 -1.28
C ALA A 163 8.01 -14.22 -1.37
N GLY A 164 8.51 -14.48 -2.60
CA GLY A 164 9.64 -15.36 -2.86
C GLY A 164 10.95 -14.91 -2.20
N VAL A 165 11.09 -13.62 -1.86
CA VAL A 165 12.25 -13.08 -1.12
C VAL A 165 11.87 -12.66 0.31
N GLY A 166 10.65 -12.98 0.76
CA GLY A 166 10.17 -12.67 2.11
C GLY A 166 9.71 -11.22 2.32
N MET A 167 9.48 -10.44 1.23
CA MET A 167 8.82 -9.15 1.31
C MET A 167 7.30 -9.33 1.33
N ASN A 168 6.59 -8.50 2.11
CA ASN A 168 5.17 -8.69 2.39
C ASN A 168 4.29 -7.47 2.07
N VAL A 169 4.88 -6.38 1.56
CA VAL A 169 4.13 -5.19 1.10
C VAL A 169 4.70 -4.72 -0.25
N ASN A 170 3.80 -4.39 -1.17
CA ASN A 170 4.15 -3.71 -2.41
C ASN A 170 3.55 -2.30 -2.42
N LEU A 171 4.36 -1.30 -2.76
CA LEU A 171 3.88 0.05 -3.00
C LEU A 171 3.29 0.18 -4.42
N ALA A 172 2.29 -0.65 -4.71
CA ALA A 172 1.51 -0.72 -5.96
C ALA A 172 0.11 -1.30 -5.68
N PRO A 173 -0.90 -1.01 -6.53
CA PRO A 173 -0.85 -0.37 -7.85
C PRO A 173 -0.95 1.17 -7.81
N VAL A 174 -0.54 1.81 -8.93
CA VAL A 174 -0.81 3.22 -9.19
C VAL A 174 -2.23 3.37 -9.77
N LEU A 175 -3.06 4.19 -9.12
CA LEU A 175 -4.46 4.43 -9.51
C LEU A 175 -4.69 5.82 -10.11
N ASP A 176 -3.62 6.54 -10.42
CA ASP A 176 -3.70 7.89 -11.01
C ASP A 176 -4.29 7.83 -12.43
N VAL A 177 -5.35 8.62 -12.66
CA VAL A 177 -6.04 8.74 -13.95
C VAL A 177 -5.48 9.92 -14.71
N TYR A 178 -4.56 9.71 -15.66
CA TYR A 178 -3.95 10.82 -16.40
C TYR A 178 -4.98 11.56 -17.29
N ARG A 179 -4.75 12.85 -17.56
CA ARG A 179 -5.65 13.68 -18.38
C ARG A 179 -5.22 13.75 -19.83
N LYS A 180 -3.92 13.79 -20.07
CA LYS A 180 -3.34 13.89 -21.42
C LYS A 180 -2.18 12.90 -21.52
N ALA A 181 -1.98 12.37 -22.73
CA ALA A 181 -0.79 11.60 -23.03
C ALA A 181 0.47 12.45 -22.75
N GLY A 182 1.40 11.91 -21.99
CA GLY A 182 2.61 12.58 -21.52
C GLY A 182 2.47 13.36 -20.21
N ASP A 183 1.32 13.36 -19.55
CA ASP A 183 1.20 13.81 -18.17
C ASP A 183 2.12 13.00 -17.25
N PHE A 184 2.40 13.50 -16.02
CA PHE A 184 3.44 12.99 -15.16
C PHE A 184 3.42 11.46 -15.00
N THR A 185 2.29 10.88 -14.60
CA THR A 185 2.19 9.41 -14.39
C THR A 185 2.17 8.62 -15.69
N ASP A 186 1.57 9.15 -16.77
CA ASP A 186 1.55 8.54 -18.10
C ASP A 186 2.94 8.54 -18.75
N ARG A 187 3.70 9.62 -18.64
CA ARG A 187 5.08 9.74 -19.16
C ARG A 187 5.98 8.63 -18.61
N TYR A 188 5.82 8.30 -17.34
CA TYR A 188 6.58 7.22 -16.69
C TYR A 188 5.91 5.86 -16.81
N GLN A 189 4.86 5.73 -17.66
CA GLN A 189 4.13 4.49 -17.94
C GLN A 189 3.50 3.85 -16.69
N ARG A 190 3.23 4.65 -15.66
CA ARG A 190 2.72 4.18 -14.37
C ARG A 190 1.19 4.17 -14.27
N SER A 191 0.49 4.80 -15.20
CA SER A 191 -0.98 4.90 -15.23
C SER A 191 -1.57 3.90 -16.21
N TYR A 192 -2.64 3.19 -15.81
CA TYR A 192 -3.31 2.23 -16.68
C TYR A 192 -4.06 2.91 -17.84
N SER A 193 -4.73 4.04 -17.57
CA SER A 193 -5.61 4.69 -18.55
C SER A 193 -5.94 6.13 -18.16
N SER A 194 -6.52 6.88 -19.10
CA SER A 194 -7.25 8.13 -18.85
C SER A 194 -8.75 7.91 -18.56
N ASP A 195 -9.23 6.66 -18.64
CA ASP A 195 -10.58 6.27 -18.26
C ASP A 195 -10.59 5.77 -16.81
N PRO A 196 -11.30 6.45 -15.88
CA PRO A 196 -11.35 6.06 -14.48
C PRO A 196 -11.97 4.68 -14.27
N ALA A 197 -12.88 4.23 -15.14
CA ALA A 197 -13.48 2.91 -15.04
C ALA A 197 -12.46 1.79 -15.38
N ALA A 198 -11.62 2.02 -16.40
CA ALA A 198 -10.55 1.11 -16.75
C ALA A 198 -9.48 1.04 -15.63
N VAL A 199 -9.08 2.19 -15.05
CA VAL A 199 -8.14 2.22 -13.91
C VAL A 199 -8.73 1.52 -12.70
N ALA A 200 -10.02 1.72 -12.41
CA ALA A 200 -10.72 1.05 -11.30
C ALA A 200 -10.73 -0.48 -11.48
N ALA A 201 -11.07 -0.96 -12.69
CA ALA A 201 -11.12 -2.39 -12.98
C ALA A 201 -9.73 -3.05 -12.89
N CYS A 202 -8.70 -2.41 -13.45
CA CYS A 202 -7.31 -2.89 -13.39
C CYS A 202 -6.78 -2.86 -11.95
N GLY A 203 -6.97 -1.75 -11.23
CA GLY A 203 -6.49 -1.59 -9.86
C GLY A 203 -7.09 -2.62 -8.91
N ALA A 204 -8.41 -2.83 -8.95
CA ALA A 204 -9.07 -3.84 -8.12
C ALA A 204 -8.60 -5.26 -8.43
N ALA A 205 -8.40 -5.59 -9.73
CA ALA A 205 -7.91 -6.90 -10.14
C ALA A 205 -6.47 -7.15 -9.68
N PHE A 206 -5.60 -6.14 -9.82
CA PHE A 206 -4.21 -6.19 -9.34
C PHE A 206 -4.16 -6.40 -7.81
N VAL A 207 -4.92 -5.58 -7.04
CA VAL A 207 -5.00 -5.69 -5.57
C VAL A 207 -5.42 -7.08 -5.14
N THR A 208 -6.52 -7.59 -5.70
CA THR A 208 -7.02 -8.93 -5.34
C THR A 208 -5.99 -10.02 -5.60
N ALA A 209 -5.38 -10.02 -6.80
CA ALA A 209 -4.44 -11.05 -7.19
C ALA A 209 -3.15 -11.01 -6.36
N GLN A 210 -2.60 -9.81 -6.12
CA GLN A 210 -1.40 -9.64 -5.30
C GLN A 210 -1.63 -10.08 -3.84
N GLN A 211 -2.75 -9.67 -3.25
CA GLN A 211 -3.05 -10.02 -1.84
C GLN A 211 -3.35 -11.52 -1.68
N ASN A 212 -3.91 -12.19 -2.69
CA ASN A 212 -4.04 -13.64 -2.71
C ASN A 212 -2.67 -14.36 -2.71
N ALA A 213 -1.61 -13.72 -3.15
CA ALA A 213 -0.23 -14.22 -3.05
C ALA A 213 0.44 -13.88 -1.69
N GLY A 214 -0.30 -13.36 -0.71
CA GLY A 214 0.20 -13.06 0.64
C GLY A 214 0.93 -11.72 0.80
N VAL A 215 0.89 -10.83 -0.20
CA VAL A 215 1.58 -9.54 -0.19
C VAL A 215 0.56 -8.40 -0.19
N ALA A 216 0.57 -7.55 0.82
CA ALA A 216 -0.33 -6.39 0.89
C ALA A 216 -0.09 -5.42 -0.26
N ALA A 217 -1.17 -4.90 -0.83
CA ALA A 217 -1.15 -3.90 -1.88
C ALA A 217 -1.32 -2.49 -1.33
N THR A 218 -0.71 -1.51 -2.01
CA THR A 218 -0.81 -0.08 -1.68
C THR A 218 -1.35 0.69 -2.88
N ALA A 219 -2.59 1.16 -2.80
CA ALA A 219 -3.16 2.04 -3.83
C ALA A 219 -2.60 3.46 -3.71
N LYS A 220 -2.11 4.05 -4.82
CA LYS A 220 -1.41 5.36 -4.80
C LYS A 220 -1.67 6.19 -6.05
N HIS A 221 -1.59 7.54 -5.98
CA HIS A 221 -1.29 8.43 -4.87
C HIS A 221 -2.55 9.24 -4.53
N PHE A 222 -3.25 8.87 -3.46
CA PHE A 222 -4.55 9.46 -3.09
C PHE A 222 -4.45 10.98 -2.83
N PRO A 223 -5.44 11.76 -3.21
CA PRO A 223 -6.72 11.44 -3.86
C PRO A 223 -6.65 11.23 -5.38
N GLY A 224 -5.47 11.35 -5.99
CA GLY A 224 -5.18 11.08 -7.39
C GLY A 224 -4.25 12.13 -8.00
N LEU A 225 -3.03 11.71 -8.39
CA LEU A 225 -2.00 12.57 -8.99
C LEU A 225 -2.12 12.66 -10.53
N GLY A 226 -3.16 12.04 -11.11
CA GLY A 226 -3.37 12.01 -12.56
C GLY A 226 -3.51 13.36 -13.24
N PRO A 227 -4.04 14.44 -12.60
CA PRO A 227 -4.05 15.79 -13.17
C PRO A 227 -2.68 16.48 -13.23
N ALA A 228 -1.63 15.93 -12.60
CA ALA A 228 -0.30 16.52 -12.62
C ALA A 228 0.29 16.46 -14.05
N THR A 229 0.68 17.64 -14.56
CA THR A 229 1.29 17.77 -15.87
C THR A 229 2.71 17.23 -15.90
N THR A 230 3.30 17.09 -17.09
CA THR A 230 4.63 16.51 -17.34
C THR A 230 5.72 17.00 -16.38
N ASN A 231 5.69 18.26 -15.97
CA ASN A 231 6.74 18.88 -15.13
C ASN A 231 6.35 18.97 -13.64
N GLN A 232 5.17 18.51 -13.26
CA GLN A 232 4.67 18.54 -11.89
C GLN A 232 5.07 17.24 -11.17
N ASN A 233 6.23 17.27 -10.50
CA ASN A 233 6.78 16.16 -9.72
C ASN A 233 6.95 16.59 -8.26
N THR A 234 6.23 15.93 -7.37
CA THR A 234 6.26 16.17 -5.92
C THR A 234 7.60 15.83 -5.27
N ASP A 235 8.38 14.92 -5.85
CA ASP A 235 9.74 14.62 -5.38
C ASP A 235 10.68 15.82 -5.53
N LEU A 236 10.46 16.63 -6.57
CA LEU A 236 11.31 17.77 -6.91
C LEU A 236 10.86 19.09 -6.27
N GLY A 237 9.56 19.28 -6.05
CA GLY A 237 9.04 20.53 -5.52
C GLY A 237 7.53 20.54 -5.31
N PRO A 238 6.99 21.67 -4.79
CA PRO A 238 5.56 21.82 -4.56
C PRO A 238 4.73 21.68 -5.84
N VAL A 239 3.66 20.92 -5.76
CA VAL A 239 2.67 20.75 -6.82
C VAL A 239 1.30 21.14 -6.27
N THR A 240 0.62 22.05 -6.97
CA THR A 240 -0.74 22.45 -6.63
C THR A 240 -1.68 22.08 -7.78
N LEU A 241 -2.70 21.31 -7.46
CA LEU A 241 -3.74 20.87 -8.40
C LEU A 241 -5.03 21.67 -8.16
N THR A 242 -5.62 22.16 -9.26
CA THR A 242 -6.81 23.01 -9.22
C THR A 242 -8.09 22.29 -9.65
N THR A 243 -8.03 20.96 -9.75
CA THR A 243 -9.18 20.10 -10.05
C THR A 243 -10.31 20.37 -9.05
N SER A 244 -11.54 20.55 -9.53
CA SER A 244 -12.69 20.74 -8.65
C SER A 244 -12.94 19.49 -7.78
N ALA A 245 -13.52 19.66 -6.59
CA ALA A 245 -13.87 18.53 -5.73
C ALA A 245 -14.84 17.55 -6.41
N ALA A 246 -15.76 18.06 -7.24
CA ALA A 246 -16.68 17.23 -8.00
C ALA A 246 -15.94 16.34 -9.02
N THR A 247 -15.00 16.91 -9.79
CA THR A 247 -14.19 16.16 -10.76
C THR A 247 -13.25 15.18 -10.06
N LEU A 248 -12.60 15.62 -8.97
CA LEU A 248 -11.71 14.76 -8.17
C LEU A 248 -12.46 13.51 -7.68
N ARG A 249 -13.64 13.70 -7.09
CA ARG A 249 -14.48 12.61 -6.57
C ARG A 249 -15.04 11.70 -7.67
N ALA A 250 -15.39 12.24 -8.82
CA ALA A 250 -15.96 11.47 -9.92
C ALA A 250 -14.90 10.69 -10.71
N THR A 251 -13.69 11.24 -10.85
CA THR A 251 -12.65 10.71 -11.74
C THR A 251 -11.50 10.10 -10.96
N ASP A 252 -10.85 10.89 -10.08
CA ASP A 252 -9.58 10.48 -9.46
C ASP A 252 -9.79 9.52 -8.29
N GLU A 253 -10.87 9.70 -7.53
CA GLU A 253 -11.18 8.84 -6.39
C GLU A 253 -12.03 7.61 -6.77
N ALA A 254 -12.61 7.56 -7.96
CA ALA A 254 -13.39 6.41 -8.41
C ALA A 254 -12.60 5.09 -8.36
N PRO A 255 -11.31 5.03 -8.80
CA PRO A 255 -10.48 3.83 -8.67
C PRO A 255 -10.24 3.39 -7.23
N TYR A 256 -10.15 4.34 -6.28
CA TYR A 256 -9.96 4.00 -4.85
C TYR A 256 -11.17 3.32 -4.24
N ARG A 257 -12.41 3.69 -4.65
CA ARG A 257 -13.61 2.95 -4.21
C ARG A 257 -13.54 1.50 -4.63
N ALA A 258 -13.09 1.21 -5.85
CA ALA A 258 -12.94 -0.14 -6.34
C ALA A 258 -11.81 -0.90 -5.60
N ALA A 259 -10.68 -0.26 -5.33
CA ALA A 259 -9.59 -0.85 -4.57
C ALA A 259 -9.98 -1.12 -3.09
N ILE A 260 -10.73 -0.21 -2.45
CA ILE A 260 -11.28 -0.41 -1.11
C ILE A 260 -12.27 -1.59 -1.11
N GLY A 261 -13.14 -1.67 -2.11
CA GLY A 261 -14.05 -2.79 -2.29
C GLY A 261 -13.34 -4.13 -2.54
N ALA A 262 -12.13 -4.10 -3.10
CA ALA A 262 -11.25 -5.26 -3.27
C ALA A 262 -10.41 -5.56 -2.00
N GLY A 263 -10.57 -4.79 -0.93
CA GLY A 263 -9.90 -5.02 0.35
C GLY A 263 -8.44 -4.57 0.37
N VAL A 264 -8.07 -3.51 -0.36
CA VAL A 264 -6.69 -3.00 -0.36
C VAL A 264 -6.18 -2.73 1.05
N GLY A 265 -4.98 -3.23 1.38
CA GLY A 265 -4.39 -3.12 2.72
C GLY A 265 -3.91 -1.71 3.05
N LEU A 266 -3.30 -1.02 2.06
CA LEU A 266 -2.76 0.32 2.26
C LEU A 266 -3.23 1.29 1.18
N VAL A 267 -3.32 2.58 1.56
CA VAL A 267 -3.48 3.71 0.63
C VAL A 267 -2.38 4.74 0.93
N MET A 268 -1.60 5.07 -0.11
CA MET A 268 -0.57 6.12 -0.02
C MET A 268 -1.16 7.46 -0.44
N LEU A 269 -0.99 8.49 0.41
CA LEU A 269 -1.39 9.84 0.11
C LEU A 269 -0.28 10.60 -0.60
N SER A 270 -0.65 11.40 -1.59
CA SER A 270 0.26 12.22 -2.40
C SER A 270 0.79 13.43 -1.62
N TRP A 271 1.88 14.05 -2.12
CA TRP A 271 2.38 15.33 -1.62
C TRP A 271 1.90 16.54 -2.45
N ALA A 272 0.92 16.35 -3.35
CA ALA A 272 0.30 17.49 -4.01
C ALA A 272 -0.71 18.20 -3.10
N VAL A 273 -0.86 19.49 -3.28
CA VAL A 273 -1.92 20.32 -2.69
C VAL A 273 -3.15 20.26 -3.60
N TYR A 274 -4.28 19.87 -3.07
CA TYR A 274 -5.58 19.80 -3.75
C TYR A 274 -6.46 20.96 -3.28
N ARG A 275 -6.36 22.11 -3.97
CA ARG A 275 -6.99 23.36 -3.52
C ARG A 275 -8.50 23.27 -3.24
N SER A 276 -9.18 22.33 -3.86
CA SER A 276 -10.61 22.13 -3.63
C SER A 276 -10.95 21.34 -2.35
N LEU A 277 -9.96 20.72 -1.71
CA LEU A 277 -10.09 19.99 -0.44
C LEU A 277 -9.36 20.71 0.70
N ASP A 278 -8.12 21.14 0.44
CA ASP A 278 -7.27 21.90 1.35
C ASP A 278 -6.34 22.77 0.49
N ALA A 279 -6.39 24.09 0.65
CA ALA A 279 -5.62 25.02 -0.18
C ALA A 279 -4.16 25.20 0.30
N ASP A 280 -3.88 24.82 1.53
CA ASP A 280 -2.64 25.20 2.23
C ASP A 280 -1.72 24.00 2.46
N ARG A 281 -2.26 22.77 2.51
CA ARG A 281 -1.49 21.59 2.90
C ARG A 281 -1.48 20.51 1.82
N PRO A 282 -0.32 19.87 1.60
CA PRO A 282 -0.26 18.63 0.82
C PRO A 282 -1.15 17.53 1.42
N ALA A 283 -1.65 16.64 0.57
CA ALA A 283 -2.65 15.65 0.96
C ALA A 283 -2.26 14.85 2.24
N GLY A 284 -1.02 14.37 2.34
CA GLY A 284 -0.56 13.61 3.51
C GLY A 284 -0.31 14.46 4.78
N LEU A 285 -0.42 15.79 4.71
CA LEU A 285 -0.40 16.71 5.86
C LEU A 285 -1.76 17.35 6.15
N SER A 286 -2.81 16.98 5.41
CA SER A 286 -4.14 17.57 5.48
C SER A 286 -5.14 16.66 6.19
N PRO A 287 -5.62 17.02 7.39
CA PRO A 287 -6.72 16.28 8.03
C PRO A 287 -7.97 16.20 7.16
N ALA A 288 -8.24 17.23 6.35
CA ALA A 288 -9.39 17.24 5.44
C ALA A 288 -9.27 16.16 4.35
N VAL A 289 -8.07 15.97 3.77
CA VAL A 289 -7.85 14.93 2.74
C VAL A 289 -7.81 13.54 3.37
N VAL A 290 -7.24 13.39 4.57
CA VAL A 290 -7.31 12.13 5.32
C VAL A 290 -8.77 11.77 5.63
N GLY A 291 -9.60 12.75 6.06
CA GLY A 291 -11.04 12.58 6.28
C GLY A 291 -11.81 12.21 5.01
N GLU A 292 -11.42 12.76 3.85
CA GLU A 292 -12.00 12.36 2.55
C GLU A 292 -11.83 10.84 2.29
N LEU A 293 -10.66 10.29 2.64
CA LEU A 293 -10.39 8.85 2.52
C LEU A 293 -11.07 8.04 3.63
N ARG A 294 -10.93 8.47 4.90
CA ARG A 294 -11.42 7.72 6.06
C ARG A 294 -12.93 7.75 6.20
N ASP A 295 -13.50 8.95 6.18
CA ASP A 295 -14.90 9.16 6.56
C ASP A 295 -15.82 9.03 5.33
N ARG A 296 -15.45 9.68 4.21
CA ARG A 296 -16.31 9.67 3.03
C ARG A 296 -16.17 8.39 2.20
N LEU A 297 -14.94 7.89 1.98
CA LEU A 297 -14.73 6.63 1.25
C LEU A 297 -14.80 5.39 2.15
N GLY A 298 -14.75 5.56 3.48
CA GLY A 298 -14.85 4.47 4.44
C GLY A 298 -13.64 3.54 4.45
N PHE A 299 -12.42 4.03 4.17
CA PHE A 299 -11.22 3.19 4.13
C PHE A 299 -10.81 2.73 5.52
N PRO A 300 -10.84 1.43 5.84
CA PRO A 300 -10.50 0.92 7.16
C PRO A 300 -9.01 0.55 7.33
N GLY A 301 -8.27 0.44 6.22
CA GLY A 301 -6.88 -0.05 6.20
C GLY A 301 -5.85 1.00 6.63
N VAL A 302 -4.60 0.78 6.30
CA VAL A 302 -3.47 1.63 6.70
C VAL A 302 -3.25 2.77 5.70
N THR A 303 -3.23 4.02 6.18
CA THR A 303 -2.73 5.15 5.38
C THR A 303 -1.22 5.24 5.50
N VAL A 304 -0.53 5.41 4.38
CA VAL A 304 0.92 5.61 4.36
C VAL A 304 1.26 6.92 3.64
N THR A 305 2.24 7.64 4.15
CA THR A 305 2.77 8.83 3.46
C THR A 305 3.52 8.42 2.20
N ASP A 306 3.64 9.30 1.22
CA ASP A 306 4.74 9.24 0.27
C ASP A 306 6.05 9.64 0.98
N ALA A 307 7.18 9.72 0.28
CA ALA A 307 8.51 9.98 0.80
C ALA A 307 8.58 11.27 1.65
N LEU A 308 8.94 11.19 2.93
CA LEU A 308 9.02 12.37 3.81
C LEU A 308 10.10 13.38 3.41
N GLU A 309 11.11 12.96 2.66
CA GLU A 309 12.15 13.83 2.11
C GLU A 309 11.75 14.58 0.84
N ALA A 310 10.58 14.33 0.27
CA ALA A 310 10.12 14.90 -0.99
C ALA A 310 10.22 16.41 -1.03
N GLY A 311 10.64 16.95 -2.19
CA GLY A 311 10.84 18.39 -2.41
C GLY A 311 9.56 19.21 -2.20
N ALA A 312 8.38 18.63 -2.36
CA ALA A 312 7.10 19.26 -2.07
C ALA A 312 6.96 19.70 -0.60
N LEU A 313 7.68 19.06 0.31
CA LEU A 313 7.61 19.32 1.75
C LEU A 313 8.64 20.33 2.26
N ARG A 314 9.43 20.98 1.40
CA ARG A 314 10.51 21.89 1.84
C ARG A 314 10.06 23.02 2.77
N ALA A 315 8.82 23.50 2.61
CA ALA A 315 8.25 24.54 3.44
C ALA A 315 7.77 24.05 4.84
N PHE A 316 7.76 22.74 5.06
CA PHE A 316 7.20 22.11 6.28
C PHE A 316 8.29 21.60 7.22
N GLY A 317 9.46 22.23 7.22
CA GLY A 317 10.58 21.92 8.12
C GLY A 317 11.40 20.70 7.69
N GLY A 318 12.08 20.05 8.63
CA GLY A 318 12.83 18.83 8.46
C GLY A 318 11.99 17.57 8.70
N THR A 319 12.66 16.41 8.80
CA THR A 319 11.99 15.13 9.04
C THR A 319 11.15 15.14 10.33
N ALA A 320 11.66 15.73 11.39
CA ALA A 320 10.99 15.80 12.69
C ALA A 320 9.62 16.49 12.61
N GLU A 321 9.59 17.70 12.03
CA GLU A 321 8.37 18.48 11.87
C GLU A 321 7.39 17.79 10.92
N ARG A 322 7.87 17.27 9.79
CA ARG A 322 7.04 16.57 8.79
C ARG A 322 6.39 15.31 9.37
N ALA A 323 7.14 14.55 10.17
CA ALA A 323 6.63 13.35 10.84
C ALA A 323 5.48 13.69 11.80
N VAL A 324 5.66 14.72 12.65
CA VAL A 324 4.63 15.16 13.60
C VAL A 324 3.42 15.72 12.86
N LEU A 325 3.60 16.51 11.81
CA LEU A 325 2.50 17.05 10.99
C LEU A 325 1.71 15.92 10.29
N ALA A 326 2.38 14.93 9.72
CA ALA A 326 1.71 13.81 9.05
C ALA A 326 0.92 12.94 10.05
N ALA A 327 1.52 12.60 11.19
CA ALA A 327 0.83 11.87 12.25
C ALA A 327 -0.37 12.67 12.80
N GLY A 328 -0.19 13.98 13.02
CA GLY A 328 -1.26 14.90 13.45
C GLY A 328 -2.38 15.08 12.41
N ALA A 329 -2.09 14.87 11.13
CA ALA A 329 -3.10 14.83 10.07
C ALA A 329 -3.90 13.52 10.03
N GLY A 330 -3.49 12.48 10.77
CA GLY A 330 -4.14 11.17 10.82
C GLY A 330 -3.51 10.11 9.91
N MET A 331 -2.25 10.31 9.48
CA MET A 331 -1.50 9.27 8.78
C MET A 331 -1.08 8.17 9.77
N ASP A 332 -1.18 6.91 9.34
CA ASP A 332 -0.86 5.75 10.18
C ASP A 332 0.61 5.34 10.07
N LEU A 333 1.18 5.42 8.86
CA LEU A 333 2.52 4.93 8.55
C LEU A 333 3.31 6.00 7.82
N LEU A 334 4.51 6.30 8.30
CA LEU A 334 5.38 7.34 7.78
C LEU A 334 6.56 6.73 7.04
N LEU A 335 6.74 7.11 5.76
CA LEU A 335 7.77 6.55 4.89
C LEU A 335 9.04 7.42 4.92
N CYS A 336 10.01 7.03 5.75
CA CYS A 336 11.34 7.63 5.82
C CYS A 336 12.25 6.96 4.78
N SER A 337 12.24 7.48 3.54
CA SER A 337 12.82 6.82 2.38
C SER A 337 14.06 7.52 1.80
N ALA A 338 14.69 8.42 2.57
CA ALA A 338 15.91 9.12 2.18
C ALA A 338 17.14 8.21 1.99
N ARG A 339 17.01 6.90 2.19
CA ARG A 339 18.12 5.94 2.23
C ARG A 339 19.14 6.27 3.31
N ASP A 340 18.61 6.74 4.44
CA ASP A 340 19.38 7.11 5.62
C ASP A 340 18.62 6.68 6.89
N VAL A 341 19.26 5.83 7.71
CA VAL A 341 18.69 5.35 8.97
C VAL A 341 18.42 6.50 9.95
N ALA A 342 19.21 7.57 9.88
CA ALA A 342 19.03 8.73 10.74
C ALA A 342 17.66 9.39 10.51
N GLN A 343 17.17 9.45 9.27
CA GLN A 343 15.85 10.01 8.98
C GLN A 343 14.74 9.29 9.77
N GLY A 344 14.75 7.96 9.78
CA GLY A 344 13.76 7.19 10.54
C GLY A 344 13.91 7.38 12.05
N ASN A 345 15.14 7.42 12.57
CA ASN A 345 15.41 7.67 13.98
C ASN A 345 14.96 9.09 14.42
N ASP A 346 15.12 10.10 13.58
CA ASP A 346 14.66 11.47 13.82
C ASP A 346 13.12 11.52 13.89
N ALA A 347 12.44 10.84 12.96
CA ALA A 347 10.99 10.71 12.98
C ALA A 347 10.50 10.04 14.27
N VAL A 348 11.09 8.89 14.65
CA VAL A 348 10.75 8.17 15.89
C VAL A 348 10.96 9.06 17.12
N THR A 349 12.08 9.78 17.18
CA THR A 349 12.40 10.67 18.30
C THR A 349 11.38 11.82 18.41
N ALA A 350 11.06 12.46 17.28
CA ALA A 350 10.12 13.57 17.23
C ALA A 350 8.70 13.14 17.62
N LEU A 351 8.22 12.02 17.08
CA LEU A 351 6.92 11.44 17.42
C LEU A 351 6.86 11.03 18.90
N GLY A 352 7.92 10.39 19.43
CA GLY A 352 8.00 10.01 20.84
C GLY A 352 7.94 11.21 21.79
N ARG A 353 8.59 12.33 21.45
CA ARG A 353 8.48 13.60 22.19
C ARG A 353 7.08 14.17 22.10
N ALA A 354 6.52 14.27 20.88
CA ALA A 354 5.19 14.83 20.66
C ALA A 354 4.07 14.05 21.38
N LEU A 355 4.25 12.74 21.55
CA LEU A 355 3.37 11.89 22.37
C LEU A 355 3.54 12.15 23.87
N THR A 356 4.77 12.44 24.32
CA THR A 356 5.07 12.67 25.74
C THR A 356 4.61 14.05 26.21
N ASP A 357 4.76 15.08 25.37
CA ASP A 357 4.40 16.46 25.68
C ASP A 357 2.95 16.81 25.31
N GLY A 358 2.20 15.88 24.70
CA GLY A 358 0.80 16.07 24.34
C GLY A 358 0.57 16.88 23.06
N THR A 359 1.61 17.16 22.26
CA THR A 359 1.48 17.79 20.93
C THR A 359 0.69 16.89 19.97
N LEU A 360 0.85 15.56 20.07
CA LEU A 360 0.05 14.56 19.37
C LEU A 360 -1.01 13.96 20.32
N ASP A 361 -2.22 13.77 19.80
CA ASP A 361 -3.26 13.02 20.50
C ASP A 361 -2.85 11.55 20.61
N GLY A 362 -2.55 11.12 21.85
CA GLY A 362 -2.08 9.76 22.11
C GLY A 362 -3.10 8.69 21.76
N ALA A 363 -4.41 8.95 21.89
CA ALA A 363 -5.45 7.98 21.56
C ALA A 363 -5.60 7.81 20.04
N ALA A 364 -5.55 8.91 19.28
CA ALA A 364 -5.55 8.87 17.81
C ALA A 364 -4.31 8.15 17.28
N PHE A 365 -3.14 8.41 17.88
CA PHE A 365 -1.89 7.73 17.51
C PHE A 365 -1.92 6.23 17.81
N ASP A 366 -2.44 5.83 18.96
CA ASP A 366 -2.62 4.41 19.32
C ASP A 366 -3.58 3.70 18.37
N ALA A 367 -4.63 4.38 17.91
CA ALA A 367 -5.55 3.85 16.91
C ALA A 367 -4.84 3.65 15.54
N ALA A 368 -3.94 4.56 15.15
CA ALA A 368 -3.10 4.42 13.96
C ALA A 368 -2.14 3.23 14.10
N ALA A 369 -1.41 3.13 15.21
CA ALA A 369 -0.52 2.00 15.50
C ALA A 369 -1.28 0.66 15.54
N ALA A 370 -2.51 0.65 16.05
CA ALA A 370 -3.36 -0.54 16.06
C ALA A 370 -3.72 -1.00 14.64
N ARG A 371 -4.04 -0.07 13.70
CA ARG A 371 -4.29 -0.42 12.29
C ARG A 371 -3.03 -1.01 11.63
N VAL A 372 -1.87 -0.40 11.85
CA VAL A 372 -0.58 -0.91 11.34
C VAL A 372 -0.30 -2.31 11.89
N ASN A 373 -0.48 -2.53 13.20
CA ASN A 373 -0.24 -3.83 13.81
C ASN A 373 -1.26 -4.89 13.38
N ALA A 374 -2.52 -4.52 13.12
CA ALA A 374 -3.52 -5.42 12.55
C ALA A 374 -3.15 -5.85 11.13
N LEU A 375 -2.68 -4.92 10.29
CA LEU A 375 -2.14 -5.26 8.96
C LEU A 375 -0.96 -6.24 9.08
N ARG A 376 0.03 -5.92 9.92
CA ARG A 376 1.20 -6.77 10.15
C ARG A 376 0.84 -8.19 10.59
N ALA A 377 -0.10 -8.31 11.52
CA ALA A 377 -0.57 -9.61 12.00
C ALA A 377 -1.30 -10.44 10.93
N GLY A 378 -1.92 -9.80 9.97
CA GLY A 378 -2.57 -10.47 8.82
C GLY A 378 -1.60 -10.94 7.73
N LEU A 379 -0.31 -10.58 7.83
CA LEU A 379 0.75 -10.94 6.88
C LEU A 379 1.72 -12.01 7.45
N ALA A 380 1.39 -12.58 8.61
CA ALA A 380 2.17 -13.60 9.31
C ALA A 380 1.95 -15.01 8.73
#